data_8b55e5642a5677ebe45acfa7d999c1fd
#
_entry.id   8b55e5642a5677ebe45acfa7d999c1fd
#
_cell.length_a   1.000
_cell.length_b   1.000
_cell.length_c   1.000
_cell.angle_alpha   90.00
_cell.angle_beta   90.00
_cell.angle_gamma   90.00
#
_symmetry.space_group_name_H-M   'P 1'
#
loop_
_entity.id
_entity.type
_entity.pdbx_description
1 polymer ?
#
loop_
_entity_poly.entity_id
_entity_poly.type
_entity_poly.pdbx_seq_one_letter_code
_entity_poly.pdbx_strand_id
1 'polypeptide(L)'
;MNQQQYRLLCMDIDGTLLNSAHELPPGSREAVRSAAKNGVTICLMSARPPQAVFPIRDALGVDGPLACCGGGLILQGENRLADSRLTRACTQTVLRETQARGIHLSVYRDLDWLIAAEDEWSRAEAQITGVQPTVAPLETLFTDWGDAGAHKLLCMGEKNKIDELVPVLEAKHLPMTLVRSKDEYLEVVPAGAGKDTAMRALCEALGLTPAEVIALGDHDIDAPLLRAAGLGIAMGNASAEARAAADEVTDSCDEDGVAHAIYRYIEEVQA
;
A
#
# COMPACT_ATOMS: atom_id res chain seq x y z
N MET A 1 -4.31 -35.30 -6.05
CA MET A 1 -3.74 -34.14 -5.34
C MET A 1 -4.84 -33.13 -5.29
N ASN A 2 -5.28 -32.67 -4.11
CA ASN A 2 -6.28 -31.59 -4.00
C ASN A 2 -5.68 -30.34 -4.63
N GLN A 3 -6.22 -29.91 -5.74
CA GLN A 3 -5.87 -28.61 -6.31
C GLN A 3 -6.29 -27.54 -5.30
N GLN A 4 -5.33 -26.82 -4.77
CA GLN A 4 -5.57 -25.74 -3.82
C GLN A 4 -6.27 -24.62 -4.60
N GLN A 5 -7.51 -24.34 -4.26
CA GLN A 5 -8.27 -23.28 -4.92
C GLN A 5 -7.91 -21.94 -4.27
N TYR A 6 -7.19 -21.10 -4.97
CA TYR A 6 -6.94 -19.73 -4.53
C TYR A 6 -8.23 -18.91 -4.63
N ARG A 7 -8.54 -18.17 -3.57
CA ARG A 7 -9.80 -17.42 -3.41
C ARG A 7 -9.61 -15.93 -3.22
N LEU A 8 -8.38 -15.51 -2.90
CA LEU A 8 -8.01 -14.11 -2.71
C LEU A 8 -6.73 -13.82 -3.51
N LEU A 9 -6.76 -12.77 -4.32
CA LEU A 9 -5.62 -12.23 -5.05
C LEU A 9 -5.28 -10.86 -4.47
N CYS A 10 -4.14 -10.75 -3.80
CA CYS A 10 -3.59 -9.52 -3.25
C CYS A 10 -2.52 -8.98 -4.20
N MET A 11 -2.67 -7.76 -4.69
CA MET A 11 -1.72 -7.17 -5.64
C MET A 11 -1.27 -5.78 -5.18
N ASP A 12 0.03 -5.54 -5.24
CA ASP A 12 0.52 -4.17 -5.24
C ASP A 12 0.10 -3.42 -6.51
N ILE A 13 0.21 -2.10 -6.49
CA ILE A 13 -0.23 -1.23 -7.59
C ILE A 13 0.96 -0.77 -8.42
N ASP A 14 1.90 -0.03 -7.83
CA ASP A 14 2.98 0.65 -8.55
C ASP A 14 4.14 -0.29 -8.85
N GLY A 15 4.43 -0.54 -10.13
CA GLY A 15 5.44 -1.52 -10.54
C GLY A 15 4.96 -2.98 -10.51
N THR A 16 3.70 -3.22 -10.15
CA THR A 16 3.05 -4.53 -10.19
C THR A 16 1.85 -4.49 -11.12
N LEU A 17 0.72 -3.91 -10.71
CA LEU A 17 -0.49 -3.81 -11.53
C LEU A 17 -0.36 -2.74 -12.62
N LEU A 18 0.24 -1.60 -12.30
CA LEU A 18 0.54 -0.53 -13.24
C LEU A 18 1.94 -0.72 -13.82
N ASN A 19 2.09 -0.42 -15.11
CA ASN A 19 3.37 -0.45 -15.80
C ASN A 19 4.29 0.73 -15.38
N SER A 20 5.50 0.78 -15.93
CA SER A 20 6.48 1.83 -15.65
C SER A 20 6.03 3.25 -16.05
N ALA A 21 5.01 3.36 -16.93
CA ALA A 21 4.35 4.61 -17.30
C ALA A 21 3.16 4.97 -16.38
N HIS A 22 2.94 4.21 -15.30
CA HIS A 22 1.78 4.33 -14.40
C HIS A 22 0.42 4.12 -15.09
N GLU A 23 0.38 3.31 -16.14
CA GLU A 23 -0.82 2.94 -16.87
C GLU A 23 -1.23 1.51 -16.53
N LEU A 24 -2.54 1.23 -16.58
CA LEU A 24 -3.09 -0.10 -16.40
C LEU A 24 -3.03 -0.89 -17.72
N PRO A 25 -2.16 -1.92 -17.86
CA PRO A 25 -2.06 -2.69 -19.09
C PRO A 25 -3.38 -3.38 -19.42
N PRO A 26 -3.80 -3.39 -20.71
CA PRO A 26 -5.06 -4.04 -21.10
C PRO A 26 -5.11 -5.52 -20.79
N GLY A 27 -3.99 -6.26 -20.95
CA GLY A 27 -3.91 -7.67 -20.63
C GLY A 27 -4.09 -7.95 -19.15
N SER A 28 -3.39 -7.21 -18.29
CA SER A 28 -3.53 -7.30 -16.83
C SER A 28 -4.95 -6.97 -16.37
N ARG A 29 -5.59 -5.94 -16.96
CA ARG A 29 -6.99 -5.60 -16.67
C ARG A 29 -7.96 -6.73 -17.03
N GLU A 30 -7.79 -7.35 -18.20
CA GLU A 30 -8.65 -8.45 -18.65
C GLU A 30 -8.49 -9.68 -17.76
N ALA A 31 -7.27 -10.07 -17.44
CA ALA A 31 -6.97 -11.20 -16.56
C ALA A 31 -7.56 -11.01 -15.14
N VAL A 32 -7.40 -9.82 -14.54
CA VAL A 32 -7.98 -9.51 -13.22
C VAL A 32 -9.50 -9.61 -13.24
N ARG A 33 -10.15 -9.09 -14.30
CA ARG A 33 -11.60 -9.23 -14.47
C ARG A 33 -12.05 -10.67 -14.64
N SER A 34 -11.27 -11.47 -15.35
CA SER A 34 -11.53 -12.90 -15.53
C SER A 34 -11.43 -13.64 -14.19
N ALA A 35 -10.37 -13.42 -13.42
CA ALA A 35 -10.22 -14.00 -12.08
C ALA A 35 -11.39 -13.62 -11.16
N ALA A 36 -11.82 -12.35 -11.17
CA ALA A 36 -12.97 -11.89 -10.39
C ALA A 36 -14.27 -12.57 -10.80
N LYS A 37 -14.53 -12.76 -12.11
CA LYS A 37 -15.69 -13.50 -12.62
C LYS A 37 -15.69 -14.96 -12.22
N ASN A 38 -14.50 -15.54 -12.05
CA ASN A 38 -14.31 -16.92 -11.59
C ASN A 38 -14.37 -17.06 -10.05
N GLY A 39 -14.79 -15.99 -9.35
CA GLY A 39 -15.05 -16.03 -7.91
C GLY A 39 -13.84 -15.72 -7.03
N VAL A 40 -12.73 -15.28 -7.61
CA VAL A 40 -11.57 -14.82 -6.84
C VAL A 40 -11.79 -13.38 -6.35
N THR A 41 -11.67 -13.17 -5.05
CA THR A 41 -11.70 -11.82 -4.49
C THR A 41 -10.41 -11.08 -4.86
N ILE A 42 -10.53 -9.87 -5.40
CA ILE A 42 -9.40 -9.04 -5.80
C ILE A 42 -9.14 -7.98 -4.74
N CYS A 43 -7.95 -7.94 -4.17
CA CYS A 43 -7.54 -6.90 -3.23
C CYS A 43 -6.37 -6.09 -3.81
N LEU A 44 -6.56 -4.78 -3.94
CA LEU A 44 -5.48 -3.86 -4.24
C LEU A 44 -4.81 -3.41 -2.93
N MET A 45 -3.50 -3.54 -2.86
CA MET A 45 -2.69 -3.20 -1.68
C MET A 45 -1.67 -2.13 -2.03
N SER A 46 -1.74 -0.97 -1.39
CA SER A 46 -0.85 0.15 -1.74
C SER A 46 -0.50 1.02 -0.54
N ALA A 47 0.64 1.68 -0.64
CA ALA A 47 0.99 2.79 0.24
C ALA A 47 0.18 4.07 -0.07
N ARG A 48 -0.53 4.12 -1.19
CA ARG A 48 -1.38 5.24 -1.59
C ARG A 48 -2.58 5.43 -0.65
N PRO A 49 -3.11 6.65 -0.51
CA PRO A 49 -4.39 6.88 0.17
C PRO A 49 -5.57 6.37 -0.67
N PRO A 50 -6.74 6.11 -0.08
CA PRO A 50 -7.89 5.53 -0.79
C PRO A 50 -8.30 6.29 -2.06
N GLN A 51 -8.26 7.62 -2.05
CA GLN A 51 -8.65 8.46 -3.18
C GLN A 51 -7.79 8.22 -4.42
N ALA A 52 -6.51 7.83 -4.23
CA ALA A 52 -5.61 7.49 -5.33
C ALA A 52 -5.78 6.03 -5.82
N VAL A 53 -6.47 5.18 -5.05
CA VAL A 53 -6.73 3.78 -5.40
C VAL A 53 -8.10 3.59 -6.05
N PHE A 54 -9.10 4.38 -5.68
CA PHE A 54 -10.46 4.30 -6.25
C PHE A 54 -10.48 4.36 -7.78
N PRO A 55 -9.80 5.31 -8.46
CA PRO A 55 -9.81 5.35 -9.92
C PRO A 55 -9.23 4.10 -10.58
N ILE A 56 -8.23 3.47 -9.94
CA ILE A 56 -7.60 2.24 -10.43
C ILE A 56 -8.57 1.06 -10.30
N ARG A 57 -9.20 0.90 -9.14
CA ARG A 57 -10.26 -0.10 -8.92
C ARG A 57 -11.39 0.05 -9.92
N ASP A 58 -11.86 1.28 -10.13
CA ASP A 58 -12.96 1.58 -11.07
C ASP A 58 -12.56 1.28 -12.52
N ALA A 59 -11.32 1.57 -12.90
CA ALA A 59 -10.77 1.21 -14.21
C ALA A 59 -10.63 -0.31 -14.39
N LEU A 60 -10.32 -1.04 -13.33
CA LEU A 60 -10.37 -2.52 -13.32
C LEU A 60 -11.80 -3.04 -13.46
N GLY A 61 -12.79 -2.33 -12.92
CA GLY A 61 -14.19 -2.75 -12.90
C GLY A 61 -14.43 -3.95 -11.95
N VAL A 62 -13.79 -3.94 -10.79
CA VAL A 62 -13.92 -4.95 -9.73
C VAL A 62 -14.33 -4.29 -8.40
N ASP A 63 -15.13 -4.98 -7.59
CA ASP A 63 -15.63 -4.51 -6.30
C ASP A 63 -14.95 -5.23 -5.12
N GLY A 64 -13.63 -5.33 -5.17
CA GLY A 64 -12.84 -5.97 -4.13
C GLY A 64 -12.40 -5.01 -3.01
N PRO A 65 -11.87 -5.55 -1.91
CA PRO A 65 -11.29 -4.76 -0.84
C PRO A 65 -10.05 -3.99 -1.29
N LEU A 66 -9.78 -2.87 -0.63
CA LEU A 66 -8.61 -2.02 -0.83
C LEU A 66 -7.85 -1.92 0.48
N ALA A 67 -6.57 -2.29 0.49
CA ALA A 67 -5.66 -2.05 1.60
C ALA A 67 -4.79 -0.83 1.26
N CYS A 68 -5.10 0.28 1.90
CA CYS A 68 -4.50 1.59 1.64
C CYS A 68 -3.55 2.01 2.77
N CYS A 69 -2.80 3.08 2.54
CA CYS A 69 -1.89 3.66 3.54
C CYS A 69 -0.88 2.63 4.10
N GLY A 70 -0.33 1.75 3.24
CA GLY A 70 0.60 0.72 3.65
C GLY A 70 -0.03 -0.39 4.51
N GLY A 71 -1.33 -0.63 4.37
CA GLY A 71 -2.07 -1.62 5.17
C GLY A 71 -2.72 -1.05 6.44
N GLY A 72 -2.60 0.26 6.68
CA GLY A 72 -3.21 0.92 7.84
C GLY A 72 -4.73 1.05 7.74
N LEU A 73 -5.30 1.02 6.53
CA LEU A 73 -6.74 1.16 6.30
C LEU A 73 -7.22 0.14 5.27
N ILE A 74 -8.17 -0.71 5.64
CA ILE A 74 -8.79 -1.67 4.72
C ILE A 74 -10.26 -1.30 4.53
N LEU A 75 -10.64 -1.06 3.28
CA LEU A 75 -11.99 -0.68 2.88
C LEU A 75 -12.60 -1.74 1.96
N GLN A 76 -13.91 -2.01 2.13
CA GLN A 76 -14.72 -2.76 1.16
C GLN A 76 -16.05 -2.01 0.96
N GLY A 77 -16.19 -1.34 -0.16
CA GLY A 77 -17.26 -0.37 -0.36
C GLY A 77 -17.18 0.74 0.69
N GLU A 78 -18.27 0.95 1.45
CA GLU A 78 -18.32 1.91 2.55
C GLU A 78 -17.85 1.32 3.90
N ASN A 79 -17.61 0.00 3.97
CA ASN A 79 -17.23 -0.67 5.20
C ASN A 79 -15.73 -0.58 5.44
N ARG A 80 -15.34 -0.36 6.68
CA ARG A 80 -13.95 -0.48 7.15
C ARG A 80 -13.77 -1.88 7.75
N LEU A 81 -12.93 -2.68 7.10
CA LEU A 81 -12.60 -4.02 7.58
C LEU A 81 -11.45 -3.97 8.61
N ALA A 82 -10.53 -3.01 8.46
CA ALA A 82 -9.50 -2.71 9.45
C ALA A 82 -9.16 -1.22 9.42
N ASP A 83 -8.81 -0.69 10.59
CA ASP A 83 -8.51 0.73 10.80
C ASP A 83 -7.40 0.86 11.85
N SER A 84 -6.15 0.89 11.39
CA SER A 84 -4.95 1.06 12.22
C SER A 84 -4.43 2.47 12.10
N ARG A 85 -4.26 3.16 13.23
CA ARG A 85 -3.83 4.56 13.26
C ARG A 85 -2.62 4.73 14.17
N LEU A 86 -1.77 5.66 13.79
CA LEU A 86 -0.76 6.20 14.68
C LEU A 86 -1.44 6.77 15.93
N THR A 87 -0.75 6.73 17.05
CA THR A 87 -1.22 7.47 18.22
C THR A 87 -1.09 8.97 17.99
N ARG A 88 -1.87 9.77 18.72
CA ARG A 88 -1.70 11.21 18.75
C ARG A 88 -0.27 11.63 19.07
N ALA A 89 0.37 10.94 20.04
CA ALA A 89 1.76 11.20 20.42
C ALA A 89 2.74 10.96 19.26
N CYS A 90 2.57 9.88 18.47
CA CYS A 90 3.37 9.62 17.28
C CYS A 90 3.21 10.77 16.26
N THR A 91 1.96 11.09 15.90
CA THR A 91 1.66 12.11 14.88
C THR A 91 2.22 13.48 15.27
N GLN A 92 2.01 13.90 16.53
CA GLN A 92 2.54 15.17 17.05
C GLN A 92 4.07 15.19 17.11
N THR A 93 4.70 14.06 17.42
CA THR A 93 6.16 13.97 17.45
C THR A 93 6.74 14.13 16.06
N VAL A 94 6.19 13.40 15.07
CA VAL A 94 6.64 13.52 13.67
C VAL A 94 6.45 14.94 13.17
N LEU A 95 5.30 15.58 13.43
CA LEU A 95 5.04 16.96 13.03
C LEU A 95 6.12 17.92 13.58
N ARG A 96 6.44 17.84 14.88
CA ARG A 96 7.48 18.72 15.48
C ARG A 96 8.85 18.48 14.89
N GLU A 97 9.24 17.22 14.68
CA GLU A 97 10.57 16.89 14.18
C GLU A 97 10.73 17.26 12.69
N THR A 98 9.66 17.16 11.89
CA THR A 98 9.68 17.60 10.48
C THR A 98 9.70 19.12 10.38
N GLN A 99 8.88 19.85 11.15
CA GLN A 99 8.88 21.31 11.19
C GLN A 99 10.25 21.88 11.60
N ALA A 100 10.89 21.30 12.62
CA ALA A 100 12.21 21.74 13.10
C ALA A 100 13.33 21.62 12.03
N ARG A 101 13.13 20.75 11.01
CA ARG A 101 14.11 20.49 9.95
C ARG A 101 13.68 21.04 8.60
N GLY A 102 12.54 21.69 8.50
CA GLY A 102 11.99 22.17 7.22
C GLY A 102 11.75 20.99 6.24
N ILE A 103 11.23 19.89 6.76
CA ILE A 103 10.80 18.71 5.99
C ILE A 103 9.30 18.85 5.76
N HIS A 104 8.83 18.61 4.54
CA HIS A 104 7.40 18.54 4.22
C HIS A 104 6.75 17.38 4.94
N LEU A 105 5.55 17.59 5.49
CA LEU A 105 4.72 16.56 6.08
C LEU A 105 3.36 16.50 5.43
N SER A 106 3.06 15.39 4.80
CA SER A 106 1.71 14.99 4.37
C SER A 106 1.09 14.08 5.42
N VAL A 107 -0.16 14.38 5.80
CA VAL A 107 -0.93 13.63 6.80
C VAL A 107 -2.12 12.99 6.11
N TYR A 108 -2.18 11.65 6.13
CA TYR A 108 -3.26 10.88 5.52
C TYR A 108 -4.15 10.30 6.62
N ARG A 109 -5.42 10.69 6.61
CA ARG A 109 -6.44 10.17 7.53
C ARG A 109 -7.76 9.99 6.81
N ASP A 110 -8.28 8.77 6.85
CA ASP A 110 -9.52 8.41 6.14
C ASP A 110 -9.41 8.74 4.63
N LEU A 111 -10.23 9.64 4.15
CA LEU A 111 -10.18 10.18 2.79
C LEU A 111 -9.49 11.55 2.71
N ASP A 112 -8.84 12.00 3.78
CA ASP A 112 -8.19 13.30 3.80
C ASP A 112 -6.68 13.15 3.57
N TRP A 113 -6.16 13.99 2.69
CA TRP A 113 -4.76 14.30 2.59
C TRP A 113 -4.56 15.76 3.00
N LEU A 114 -3.88 15.95 4.13
CA LEU A 114 -3.73 17.25 4.79
C LEU A 114 -2.26 17.67 4.81
N ILE A 115 -2.01 18.95 4.52
CA ILE A 115 -0.69 19.58 4.53
C ILE A 115 -0.76 20.95 5.21
N ALA A 116 0.37 21.43 5.74
CA ALA A 116 0.44 22.77 6.34
C ALA A 116 0.43 23.88 5.29
N ALA A 117 1.09 23.68 4.16
CA ALA A 117 1.15 24.59 3.02
C ALA A 117 1.54 23.81 1.76
N GLU A 118 1.16 24.31 0.58
CA GLU A 118 1.63 23.80 -0.69
C GLU A 118 3.10 24.14 -0.93
N ASP A 119 3.84 23.16 -1.44
CA ASP A 119 5.22 23.29 -1.83
C ASP A 119 5.54 22.38 -3.05
N GLU A 120 6.81 22.23 -3.39
CA GLU A 120 7.24 21.36 -4.49
C GLU A 120 6.94 19.89 -4.24
N TRP A 121 7.06 19.43 -2.98
CA TRP A 121 6.83 18.05 -2.58
C TRP A 121 5.35 17.67 -2.71
N SER A 122 4.46 18.50 -2.16
CA SER A 122 3.02 18.25 -2.28
C SER A 122 2.53 18.30 -3.73
N ARG A 123 3.09 19.17 -4.56
CA ARG A 123 2.76 19.22 -6.00
C ARG A 123 3.24 17.97 -6.74
N ALA A 124 4.46 17.50 -6.45
CA ALA A 124 4.97 16.26 -7.04
C ALA A 124 4.12 15.05 -6.65
N GLU A 125 3.77 14.93 -5.36
CA GLU A 125 2.93 13.84 -4.87
C GLU A 125 1.51 13.90 -5.45
N ALA A 126 0.95 15.10 -5.65
CA ALA A 126 -0.35 15.29 -6.30
C ALA A 126 -0.33 14.84 -7.77
N GLN A 127 0.78 15.03 -8.49
CA GLN A 127 0.93 14.54 -9.86
C GLN A 127 1.02 13.01 -9.91
N ILE A 128 1.73 12.38 -8.96
CA ILE A 128 1.88 10.92 -8.88
C ILE A 128 0.56 10.25 -8.52
N THR A 129 -0.16 10.81 -7.54
CA THR A 129 -1.36 10.18 -6.98
C THR A 129 -2.65 10.58 -7.68
N GLY A 130 -2.66 11.70 -8.41
CA GLY A 130 -3.87 12.31 -8.98
C GLY A 130 -4.81 12.94 -7.93
N VAL A 131 -4.38 13.02 -6.66
CA VAL A 131 -5.15 13.58 -5.53
C VAL A 131 -4.62 14.95 -5.17
N GLN A 132 -5.51 15.86 -4.79
CA GLN A 132 -5.12 17.19 -4.31
C GLN A 132 -5.17 17.23 -2.79
N PRO A 133 -4.14 17.80 -2.12
CA PRO A 133 -4.16 17.97 -0.68
C PRO A 133 -5.08 19.10 -0.24
N THR A 134 -5.53 19.04 1.01
CA THR A 134 -6.19 20.14 1.69
C THR A 134 -5.19 20.83 2.62
N VAL A 135 -5.05 22.15 2.46
CA VAL A 135 -4.23 22.95 3.37
C VAL A 135 -4.99 23.16 4.68
N ALA A 136 -4.36 22.79 5.78
CA ALA A 136 -4.96 22.87 7.11
C ALA A 136 -3.88 23.15 8.18
N PRO A 137 -4.24 23.83 9.29
CA PRO A 137 -3.32 24.07 10.41
C PRO A 137 -3.08 22.76 11.17
N LEU A 138 -2.05 22.02 10.80
CA LEU A 138 -1.78 20.65 11.31
C LEU A 138 -1.69 20.57 12.84
N GLU A 139 -1.23 21.65 13.50
CA GLU A 139 -1.13 21.71 14.96
C GLU A 139 -2.48 21.61 15.66
N THR A 140 -3.55 22.11 15.03
CA THR A 140 -4.90 22.13 15.60
C THR A 140 -5.72 20.90 15.27
N LEU A 141 -5.39 20.19 14.18
CA LEU A 141 -6.13 19.00 13.73
C LEU A 141 -6.20 17.91 14.82
N PHE A 142 -5.15 17.79 15.62
CA PHE A 142 -5.07 16.74 16.64
C PHE A 142 -6.00 17.00 17.84
N THR A 143 -6.57 18.19 17.98
CA THR A 143 -7.51 18.51 19.06
C THR A 143 -8.84 17.79 18.84
N ASP A 144 -9.27 17.70 17.58
CA ASP A 144 -10.56 17.11 17.20
C ASP A 144 -10.49 15.60 17.00
N TRP A 145 -9.26 15.06 16.87
CA TRP A 145 -9.05 13.63 16.57
C TRP A 145 -9.00 12.71 17.80
N GLY A 146 -9.03 13.26 19.00
CA GLY A 146 -8.88 12.49 20.24
C GLY A 146 -7.49 11.84 20.34
N ASP A 147 -7.43 10.57 20.78
CA ASP A 147 -6.17 9.85 20.92
C ASP A 147 -5.69 9.16 19.63
N ALA A 148 -6.55 9.07 18.62
CA ALA A 148 -6.21 8.49 17.32
C ALA A 148 -5.56 9.53 16.40
N GLY A 149 -4.46 9.18 15.76
CA GLY A 149 -3.74 10.02 14.80
C GLY A 149 -4.08 9.69 13.35
N ALA A 150 -3.09 9.81 12.49
CA ALA A 150 -3.17 9.51 11.06
C ALA A 150 -3.06 8.01 10.78
N HIS A 151 -3.53 7.57 9.60
CA HIS A 151 -3.24 6.22 9.08
C HIS A 151 -1.81 6.13 8.56
N LYS A 152 -1.33 7.22 7.94
CA LYS A 152 0.03 7.34 7.42
C LYS A 152 0.48 8.80 7.50
N LEU A 153 1.76 9.00 7.76
CA LEU A 153 2.46 10.27 7.55
C LEU A 153 3.52 10.03 6.47
N LEU A 154 3.67 10.99 5.56
CA LEU A 154 4.72 10.98 4.55
C LEU A 154 5.58 12.22 4.74
N CYS A 155 6.82 12.00 5.16
CA CYS A 155 7.84 13.02 5.29
C CYS A 155 8.62 13.09 3.98
N MET A 156 8.67 14.27 3.36
CA MET A 156 9.37 14.48 2.09
C MET A 156 10.37 15.62 2.21
N GLY A 157 11.57 15.41 1.71
CA GLY A 157 12.64 16.39 1.80
C GLY A 157 13.94 15.88 1.18
N GLU A 158 14.94 16.74 1.16
CA GLU A 158 16.29 16.36 0.70
C GLU A 158 16.79 15.14 1.48
N LYS A 159 17.51 14.24 0.78
CA LYS A 159 18.01 12.97 1.32
C LYS A 159 18.71 13.14 2.69
N ASN A 160 19.60 14.12 2.80
CA ASN A 160 20.35 14.38 4.04
C ASN A 160 19.43 14.72 5.22
N LYS A 161 18.35 15.48 4.99
CA LYS A 161 17.38 15.83 6.04
C LYS A 161 16.60 14.60 6.49
N ILE A 162 16.22 13.74 5.54
CA ILE A 162 15.53 12.49 5.86
C ILE A 162 16.48 11.54 6.59
N ASP A 163 17.77 11.46 6.18
CA ASP A 163 18.79 10.67 6.88
C ASP A 163 19.01 11.14 8.33
N GLU A 164 18.87 12.44 8.61
CA GLU A 164 18.92 12.99 9.96
C GLU A 164 17.62 12.71 10.76
N LEU A 165 16.46 12.68 10.09
CA LEU A 165 15.17 12.48 10.74
C LEU A 165 14.99 11.06 11.27
N VAL A 166 15.41 10.04 10.51
CA VAL A 166 15.20 8.62 10.83
C VAL A 166 15.72 8.27 12.24
N PRO A 167 17.01 8.48 12.59
CA PRO A 167 17.54 8.11 13.90
C PRO A 167 16.89 8.91 15.04
N VAL A 168 16.43 10.13 14.77
CA VAL A 168 15.72 10.95 15.77
C VAL A 168 14.34 10.34 16.08
N LEU A 169 13.62 9.88 15.09
CA LEU A 169 12.31 9.23 15.29
C LEU A 169 12.47 7.85 15.93
N GLU A 170 13.46 7.06 15.54
CA GLU A 170 13.77 5.76 16.16
C GLU A 170 14.08 5.89 17.66
N ALA A 171 14.87 6.89 18.03
CA ALA A 171 15.22 7.15 19.43
C ALA A 171 14.02 7.54 20.32
N LYS A 172 12.85 7.86 19.75
CA LYS A 172 11.62 8.13 20.54
C LYS A 172 10.95 6.87 21.04
N HIS A 173 11.25 5.69 20.49
CA HIS A 173 10.66 4.40 20.85
C HIS A 173 9.11 4.42 20.88
N LEU A 174 8.50 5.14 19.96
CA LEU A 174 7.04 5.24 19.82
C LEU A 174 6.48 4.07 18.99
N PRO A 175 5.21 3.70 19.16
CA PRO A 175 4.59 2.59 18.43
C PRO A 175 4.30 2.98 16.97
N MET A 176 5.37 3.12 16.17
CA MET A 176 5.33 3.44 14.75
C MET A 176 6.41 2.66 14.03
N THR A 177 6.17 2.39 12.75
CA THR A 177 7.13 1.80 11.81
C THR A 177 7.56 2.87 10.81
N LEU A 178 8.86 2.95 10.56
CA LEU A 178 9.48 3.84 9.59
C LEU A 178 9.81 3.04 8.34
N VAL A 179 9.32 3.47 7.18
CA VAL A 179 9.56 2.83 5.88
C VAL A 179 10.18 3.84 4.92
N ARG A 180 11.38 3.55 4.44
CA ARG A 180 12.05 4.35 3.43
C ARG A 180 11.61 3.88 2.05
N SER A 181 10.70 4.62 1.39
CA SER A 181 10.22 4.25 0.06
C SER A 181 11.03 4.87 -1.08
N LYS A 182 11.71 5.99 -0.81
CA LYS A 182 12.69 6.65 -1.71
C LYS A 182 13.74 7.37 -0.88
N ASP A 183 14.81 7.82 -1.50
CA ASP A 183 15.86 8.61 -0.80
C ASP A 183 15.29 9.87 -0.13
N GLU A 184 14.29 10.49 -0.72
CA GLU A 184 13.64 11.71 -0.25
C GLU A 184 12.34 11.46 0.53
N TYR A 185 11.86 10.18 0.63
CA TYR A 185 10.57 9.84 1.20
C TYR A 185 10.71 8.91 2.41
N LEU A 186 10.17 9.32 3.54
CA LEU A 186 10.00 8.50 4.73
C LEU A 186 8.53 8.39 5.09
N GLU A 187 8.00 7.19 5.00
CA GLU A 187 6.64 6.86 5.44
C GLU A 187 6.66 6.47 6.92
N VAL A 188 5.72 6.98 7.68
CA VAL A 188 5.50 6.61 9.08
C VAL A 188 4.11 6.02 9.20
N VAL A 189 4.03 4.76 9.58
CA VAL A 189 2.79 4.00 9.72
C VAL A 189 2.66 3.43 11.14
N PRO A 190 1.47 3.02 11.58
CA PRO A 190 1.29 2.36 12.87
C PRO A 190 2.19 1.12 13.01
N ALA A 191 2.72 0.88 14.20
CA ALA A 191 3.47 -0.35 14.45
C ALA A 191 2.61 -1.58 14.14
N GLY A 192 3.16 -2.50 13.36
CA GLY A 192 2.46 -3.69 12.91
C GLY A 192 1.53 -3.49 11.72
N ALA A 193 1.37 -2.26 11.19
CA ALA A 193 0.73 -2.08 9.90
C ALA A 193 1.68 -2.52 8.78
N GLY A 194 1.15 -3.30 7.83
CA GLY A 194 1.89 -3.82 6.70
C GLY A 194 0.95 -4.52 5.72
N LYS A 195 1.40 -4.79 4.51
CA LYS A 195 0.59 -5.51 3.53
C LYS A 195 0.28 -6.95 3.96
N ASP A 196 1.21 -7.61 4.65
CA ASP A 196 1.03 -8.95 5.21
C ASP A 196 -0.01 -8.98 6.33
N THR A 197 0.03 -8.02 7.25
CA THR A 197 -0.96 -7.90 8.32
C THR A 197 -2.34 -7.53 7.76
N ALA A 198 -2.40 -6.67 6.74
CA ALA A 198 -3.63 -6.36 6.02
C ALA A 198 -4.21 -7.61 5.32
N MET A 199 -3.38 -8.42 4.66
CA MET A 199 -3.81 -9.68 4.04
C MET A 199 -4.37 -10.66 5.10
N ARG A 200 -3.72 -10.78 6.26
CA ARG A 200 -4.22 -11.64 7.36
C ARG A 200 -5.56 -11.16 7.91
N ALA A 201 -5.72 -9.84 8.10
CA ALA A 201 -7.00 -9.25 8.52
C ALA A 201 -8.10 -9.50 7.48
N LEU A 202 -7.78 -9.42 6.19
CA LEU A 202 -8.71 -9.79 5.11
C LEU A 202 -9.07 -11.27 5.14
N CYS A 203 -8.10 -12.16 5.34
CA CYS A 203 -8.37 -13.58 5.47
C CYS A 203 -9.36 -13.86 6.62
N GLU A 204 -9.15 -13.23 7.77
CA GLU A 204 -10.06 -13.35 8.92
C GLU A 204 -11.47 -12.84 8.57
N ALA A 205 -11.58 -11.66 7.98
CA ALA A 205 -12.86 -11.05 7.60
C ALA A 205 -13.63 -11.86 6.55
N LEU A 206 -12.93 -12.54 5.64
CA LEU A 206 -13.50 -13.33 4.54
C LEU A 206 -13.64 -14.83 4.88
N GLY A 207 -13.19 -15.27 6.05
CA GLY A 207 -13.19 -16.69 6.44
C GLY A 207 -12.24 -17.52 5.58
N LEU A 208 -11.09 -16.95 5.22
CA LEU A 208 -10.02 -17.57 4.45
C LEU A 208 -8.80 -17.84 5.31
N THR A 209 -7.89 -18.65 4.77
CA THR A 209 -6.55 -18.84 5.30
C THR A 209 -5.50 -18.23 4.36
N PRO A 210 -4.31 -17.86 4.84
CA PRO A 210 -3.24 -17.40 3.96
C PRO A 210 -2.89 -18.39 2.83
N ALA A 211 -3.11 -19.69 3.04
CA ALA A 211 -2.88 -20.73 2.03
C ALA A 211 -3.80 -20.61 0.78
N GLU A 212 -4.92 -19.87 0.89
CA GLU A 212 -5.88 -19.61 -0.19
C GLU A 212 -5.59 -18.26 -0.90
N VAL A 213 -4.43 -17.63 -0.63
CA VAL A 213 -4.06 -16.31 -1.15
C VAL A 213 -2.94 -16.43 -2.17
N ILE A 214 -3.09 -15.77 -3.32
CA ILE A 214 -1.97 -15.39 -4.19
C ILE A 214 -1.63 -13.92 -3.89
N ALA A 215 -0.34 -13.62 -3.77
CA ALA A 215 0.17 -12.27 -3.61
C ALA A 215 1.13 -11.91 -4.75
N LEU A 216 0.99 -10.71 -5.32
CA LEU A 216 1.92 -10.13 -6.29
C LEU A 216 2.51 -8.83 -5.77
N GLY A 217 3.81 -8.63 -5.98
CA GLY A 217 4.53 -7.43 -5.57
C GLY A 217 5.90 -7.32 -6.23
N ASP A 218 6.51 -6.15 -6.13
CA ASP A 218 7.80 -5.87 -6.78
C ASP A 218 8.83 -5.17 -5.87
N HIS A 219 8.41 -4.56 -4.78
CA HIS A 219 9.29 -3.78 -3.93
C HIS A 219 9.61 -4.49 -2.59
N ASP A 220 10.65 -4.02 -1.88
CA ASP A 220 11.05 -4.57 -0.57
C ASP A 220 9.90 -4.56 0.45
N ILE A 221 9.00 -3.57 0.37
CA ILE A 221 7.82 -3.48 1.23
C ILE A 221 6.78 -4.60 0.98
N ASP A 222 6.87 -5.30 -0.16
CA ASP A 222 6.01 -6.43 -0.49
C ASP A 222 6.57 -7.76 0.02
N ALA A 223 7.84 -7.83 0.35
CA ALA A 223 8.49 -9.06 0.78
C ALA A 223 7.77 -9.76 1.95
N PRO A 224 7.28 -9.06 2.99
CA PRO A 224 6.48 -9.72 4.04
C PRO A 224 5.16 -10.31 3.53
N LEU A 225 4.48 -9.63 2.61
CA LEU A 225 3.25 -10.10 1.99
C LEU A 225 3.49 -11.35 1.16
N LEU A 226 4.54 -11.34 0.30
CA LEU A 226 4.90 -12.48 -0.55
C LEU A 226 5.22 -13.72 0.27
N ARG A 227 5.99 -13.57 1.39
CA ARG A 227 6.29 -14.70 2.31
C ARG A 227 5.08 -15.23 3.06
N ALA A 228 4.06 -14.40 3.29
CA ALA A 228 2.92 -14.74 4.13
C ALA A 228 1.77 -15.39 3.36
N ALA A 229 1.70 -15.20 2.05
CA ALA A 229 0.69 -15.75 1.15
C ALA A 229 0.90 -17.26 0.93
N GLY A 230 -0.14 -17.95 0.46
CA GLY A 230 -0.05 -19.34 0.02
C GLY A 230 0.76 -19.51 -1.26
N LEU A 231 0.81 -18.45 -2.09
CA LEU A 231 1.70 -18.34 -3.24
C LEU A 231 2.11 -16.88 -3.39
N GLY A 232 3.36 -16.57 -3.07
CA GLY A 232 3.97 -15.28 -3.31
C GLY A 232 4.64 -15.23 -4.68
N ILE A 233 4.30 -14.26 -5.51
CA ILE A 233 4.84 -14.10 -6.86
C ILE A 233 5.50 -12.72 -6.97
N ALA A 234 6.80 -12.68 -7.22
CA ALA A 234 7.52 -11.45 -7.51
C ALA A 234 7.38 -11.08 -8.99
N MET A 235 7.24 -9.79 -9.27
CA MET A 235 7.26 -9.29 -10.64
C MET A 235 8.65 -9.42 -11.28
N GLY A 236 8.72 -9.46 -12.61
CA GLY A 236 9.98 -9.51 -13.37
C GLY A 236 10.89 -8.28 -13.14
N ASN A 237 10.33 -7.14 -12.76
CA ASN A 237 11.04 -5.92 -12.36
C ASN A 237 11.31 -5.83 -10.84
N ALA A 238 10.99 -6.87 -10.07
CA ALA A 238 11.07 -6.83 -8.62
C ALA A 238 12.50 -6.66 -8.09
N SER A 239 12.60 -6.05 -6.91
CA SER A 239 13.82 -5.93 -6.13
C SER A 239 14.38 -7.31 -5.73
N ALA A 240 15.65 -7.35 -5.35
CA ALA A 240 16.28 -8.58 -4.87
C ALA A 240 15.60 -9.14 -3.61
N GLU A 241 15.14 -8.27 -2.71
CA GLU A 241 14.46 -8.65 -1.47
C GLU A 241 13.07 -9.25 -1.76
N ALA A 242 12.29 -8.62 -2.66
CA ALA A 242 10.98 -9.15 -3.07
C ALA A 242 11.12 -10.50 -3.78
N ARG A 243 12.10 -10.65 -4.70
CA ARG A 243 12.39 -11.93 -5.36
C ARG A 243 12.80 -13.02 -4.37
N ALA A 244 13.62 -12.69 -3.38
CA ALA A 244 14.06 -13.65 -2.36
C ALA A 244 12.92 -14.06 -1.41
N ALA A 245 11.85 -13.28 -1.35
CA ALA A 245 10.69 -13.52 -0.51
C ALA A 245 9.59 -14.32 -1.20
N ALA A 246 9.60 -14.39 -2.53
CA ALA A 246 8.57 -15.02 -3.34
C ALA A 246 8.85 -16.50 -3.59
N ASP A 247 7.79 -17.27 -3.84
CA ASP A 247 7.87 -18.67 -4.28
C ASP A 247 8.16 -18.75 -5.78
N GLU A 248 7.65 -17.76 -6.56
CA GLU A 248 7.75 -17.74 -8.02
C GLU A 248 8.06 -16.32 -8.51
N VAL A 249 8.51 -16.22 -9.76
CA VAL A 249 8.72 -14.95 -10.45
C VAL A 249 7.94 -14.98 -11.77
N THR A 250 7.16 -13.92 -12.03
CA THR A 250 6.46 -13.70 -13.30
C THR A 250 7.23 -12.70 -14.18
N ASP A 251 6.66 -12.33 -15.33
CA ASP A 251 7.22 -11.30 -16.19
C ASP A 251 7.10 -9.89 -15.54
N SER A 252 7.71 -8.89 -16.15
CA SER A 252 7.68 -7.51 -15.65
C SER A 252 6.29 -6.87 -15.77
N CYS A 253 6.07 -5.78 -15.06
CA CYS A 253 4.84 -4.98 -15.18
C CYS A 253 4.65 -4.37 -16.58
N ASP A 254 5.73 -4.22 -17.36
CA ASP A 254 5.70 -3.76 -18.75
C ASP A 254 5.42 -4.91 -19.75
N GLU A 255 5.44 -6.16 -19.31
CA GLU A 255 5.25 -7.38 -20.09
C GLU A 255 4.02 -8.18 -19.63
N ASP A 256 2.99 -7.50 -19.12
CA ASP A 256 1.76 -8.13 -18.63
C ASP A 256 1.97 -9.24 -17.56
N GLY A 257 2.99 -9.11 -16.70
CA GLY A 257 3.35 -10.13 -15.70
C GLY A 257 2.21 -10.51 -14.75
N VAL A 258 1.31 -9.57 -14.40
CA VAL A 258 0.09 -9.88 -13.63
C VAL A 258 -0.83 -10.82 -14.40
N ALA A 259 -1.03 -10.58 -15.70
CA ALA A 259 -1.87 -11.44 -16.53
C ALA A 259 -1.29 -12.85 -16.62
N HIS A 260 0.01 -12.97 -16.85
CA HIS A 260 0.69 -14.26 -16.95
C HIS A 260 0.58 -15.06 -15.63
N ALA A 261 0.73 -14.39 -14.49
CA ALA A 261 0.54 -15.03 -13.18
C ALA A 261 -0.90 -15.52 -12.99
N ILE A 262 -1.90 -14.71 -13.34
CA ILE A 262 -3.32 -15.08 -13.20
C ILE A 262 -3.67 -16.27 -14.10
N TYR A 263 -3.27 -16.26 -15.37
CA TYR A 263 -3.55 -17.35 -16.29
C TYR A 263 -2.91 -18.66 -15.82
N ARG A 264 -1.64 -18.62 -15.38
CA ARG A 264 -0.91 -19.80 -14.91
C ARG A 264 -1.46 -20.41 -13.62
N TYR A 265 -1.83 -19.60 -12.63
CA TYR A 265 -2.13 -20.09 -11.28
C TYR A 265 -3.60 -20.03 -10.89
N ILE A 266 -4.44 -19.33 -11.62
CA ILE A 266 -5.88 -19.23 -11.37
C ILE A 266 -6.69 -19.92 -12.46
N GLU A 267 -6.39 -19.71 -13.74
CA GLU A 267 -7.22 -20.20 -14.83
C GLU A 267 -6.81 -21.59 -15.33
N GLU A 268 -5.51 -21.87 -15.48
CA GLU A 268 -5.05 -23.20 -15.90
C GLU A 268 -5.31 -24.29 -14.84
N VAL A 269 -5.43 -23.91 -13.57
CA VAL A 269 -5.74 -24.83 -12.47
C VAL A 269 -7.23 -25.17 -12.40
N GLN A 270 -8.12 -24.41 -13.05
CA GLN A 270 -9.56 -24.65 -13.09
C GLN A 270 -10.02 -25.41 -14.35
N ALA A 271 -9.15 -25.61 -15.35
CA ALA A 271 -9.42 -26.34 -16.58
C ALA A 271 -9.03 -27.82 -16.45
#